data_d8b39c807fad75e1cb79966fa5018ebc
#
_entry.id   d8b39c807fad75e1cb79966fa5018ebc
#
_cell.length_a   1.000
_cell.length_b   1.000
_cell.length_c   1.000
_cell.angle_alpha   90.00
_cell.angle_beta   90.00
_cell.angle_gamma   90.00
#
_symmetry.space_group_name_H-M   'P 1'
#
loop_
_entity.id
_entity.type
_entity.pdbx_description
1 polymer ?
#
loop_
_entity_poly.entity_id
_entity_poly.type
_entity_poly.pdbx_seq_one_letter_code
_entity_poly.pdbx_strand_id
1 'polypeptide(L)'
;QRVWGSNQGLFGRQGTFAQFAVIDPSWLYSSPDSVSDTDLAAVALVGIAAHLGLLVRARLQPGETVFVRGGTGGVGAMVLQIAKAVGARVVTTAGNPEKADRCRQLGADRVILYNQESTQDVLASEFAEGVDVFWETLRDPDFDFAVRALAPNGRMVVMAGRDARPEFPVGPFYVKGCSLHGFAMFKASSQTQRRAAEDINHWIKTGKLHAQIDRILPLEQAAQAHRLQESNTIGKTGVLQGKLVLRIDH
;
A
#
# COMPACT_ATOMS: atom_id res chain seq x y z
N GLN A 1 -8.16 -27.18 6.10
CA GLN A 1 -6.94 -26.39 5.83
C GLN A 1 -7.22 -24.91 6.07
N ARG A 2 -6.34 -24.22 6.82
CA ARG A 2 -6.42 -22.76 6.98
C ARG A 2 -5.97 -22.09 5.68
N VAL A 3 -6.77 -21.12 5.23
CA VAL A 3 -6.48 -20.34 4.02
C VAL A 3 -6.84 -18.88 4.22
N TRP A 4 -6.21 -18.01 3.46
CA TRP A 4 -6.61 -16.63 3.30
C TRP A 4 -6.77 -16.32 1.82
N GLY A 5 -7.42 -15.23 1.48
CA GLY A 5 -7.64 -14.88 0.10
C GLY A 5 -7.95 -13.40 -0.09
N SER A 6 -8.05 -13.00 -1.32
CA SER A 6 -8.37 -11.64 -1.71
C SER A 6 -9.32 -11.64 -2.90
N ASN A 7 -9.65 -10.45 -3.40
CA ASN A 7 -10.33 -10.28 -4.67
C ASN A 7 -11.78 -10.82 -4.70
N GLN A 8 -12.44 -10.86 -3.53
CA GLN A 8 -13.85 -11.24 -3.39
C GLN A 8 -14.76 -10.00 -3.37
N GLY A 9 -16.07 -10.18 -3.57
CA GLY A 9 -17.05 -9.09 -3.64
C GLY A 9 -17.07 -8.29 -4.95
N LEU A 10 -16.39 -8.78 -6.01
CA LEU A 10 -16.26 -8.14 -7.30
C LEU A 10 -16.48 -9.12 -8.45
N PHE A 11 -16.92 -8.65 -9.60
CA PHE A 11 -17.12 -9.46 -10.82
C PHE A 11 -18.01 -10.69 -10.61
N GLY A 12 -19.08 -10.54 -9.86
CA GLY A 12 -20.02 -11.61 -9.54
C GLY A 12 -19.54 -12.58 -8.45
N ARG A 13 -18.34 -12.39 -7.89
CA ARG A 13 -17.87 -13.21 -6.77
C ARG A 13 -18.53 -12.76 -5.46
N GLN A 14 -18.85 -13.72 -4.59
CA GLN A 14 -19.42 -13.45 -3.28
C GLN A 14 -18.48 -12.58 -2.42
N GLY A 15 -19.06 -11.68 -1.63
CA GLY A 15 -18.35 -11.00 -0.54
C GLY A 15 -18.08 -11.96 0.63
N THR A 16 -17.13 -11.61 1.50
CA THR A 16 -16.67 -12.44 2.61
C THR A 16 -17.10 -11.93 3.99
N PHE A 17 -17.97 -10.93 4.07
CA PHE A 17 -18.57 -10.50 5.34
C PHE A 17 -19.75 -11.43 5.68
N ALA A 18 -19.45 -12.69 5.95
CA ALA A 18 -20.39 -13.77 6.21
C ALA A 18 -19.69 -14.91 6.97
N GLN A 19 -20.46 -15.72 7.69
CA GLN A 19 -19.93 -16.91 8.37
C GLN A 19 -19.36 -17.94 7.38
N PHE A 20 -19.95 -18.03 6.19
CA PHE A 20 -19.53 -18.93 5.13
C PHE A 20 -19.45 -18.20 3.78
N ALA A 21 -18.49 -18.57 2.97
CA ALA A 21 -18.34 -18.05 1.61
C ALA A 21 -17.93 -19.18 0.66
N VAL A 22 -18.50 -19.18 -0.53
CA VAL A 22 -18.08 -20.07 -1.62
C VAL A 22 -17.07 -19.34 -2.48
N ILE A 23 -15.84 -19.84 -2.52
CA ILE A 23 -14.73 -19.15 -3.17
C ILE A 23 -14.02 -20.14 -4.10
N ASP A 24 -13.73 -19.70 -5.32
CA ASP A 24 -12.88 -20.44 -6.25
C ASP A 24 -11.47 -20.62 -5.65
N PRO A 25 -10.96 -21.87 -5.55
CA PRO A 25 -9.65 -22.17 -4.96
C PRO A 25 -8.48 -21.42 -5.57
N SER A 26 -8.60 -20.91 -6.80
CA SER A 26 -7.56 -20.11 -7.44
C SER A 26 -7.26 -18.80 -6.70
N TRP A 27 -8.20 -18.29 -5.89
CA TRP A 27 -8.09 -17.08 -5.08
C TRP A 27 -7.77 -17.33 -3.61
N LEU A 28 -7.49 -18.58 -3.25
CA LEU A 28 -7.15 -18.98 -1.88
C LEU A 28 -5.66 -19.36 -1.78
N TYR A 29 -5.05 -18.94 -0.69
CA TYR A 29 -3.63 -19.14 -0.39
C TYR A 29 -3.50 -19.80 0.99
N SER A 30 -2.56 -20.75 1.14
CA SER A 30 -2.32 -21.40 2.43
C SER A 30 -1.92 -20.40 3.49
N SER A 31 -2.54 -20.47 4.66
CA SER A 31 -2.16 -19.67 5.82
C SER A 31 -0.97 -20.30 6.54
N PRO A 32 0.08 -19.52 6.87
CA PRO A 32 1.12 -20.01 7.78
C PRO A 32 0.56 -20.26 9.18
N ASP A 33 0.94 -21.38 9.82
CA ASP A 33 0.41 -21.75 11.14
C ASP A 33 0.75 -20.73 12.24
N SER A 34 1.90 -20.05 12.11
CA SER A 34 2.39 -19.06 13.07
C SER A 34 1.73 -17.68 12.95
N VAL A 35 0.81 -17.48 11.98
CA VAL A 35 0.19 -16.17 11.71
C VAL A 35 -1.30 -16.22 12.02
N SER A 36 -1.82 -15.19 12.70
CA SER A 36 -3.23 -15.10 13.05
C SER A 36 -4.10 -14.85 11.81
N ASP A 37 -5.36 -15.29 11.85
CA ASP A 37 -6.33 -15.04 10.77
C ASP A 37 -6.62 -13.54 10.62
N THR A 38 -6.61 -12.78 11.72
CA THR A 38 -6.81 -11.33 11.71
C THR A 38 -5.67 -10.60 11.00
N ASP A 39 -4.42 -11.02 11.21
CA ASP A 39 -3.27 -10.45 10.51
C ASP A 39 -3.33 -10.74 9.01
N LEU A 40 -3.65 -11.97 8.62
CA LEU A 40 -3.80 -12.37 7.22
C LEU A 40 -4.94 -11.59 6.55
N ALA A 41 -6.09 -11.46 7.21
CA ALA A 41 -7.20 -10.66 6.71
C ALA A 41 -6.82 -9.17 6.53
N ALA A 42 -6.06 -8.61 7.47
CA ALA A 42 -5.63 -7.21 7.41
C ALA A 42 -4.67 -6.95 6.25
N VAL A 43 -3.80 -7.89 5.89
CA VAL A 43 -2.82 -7.72 4.80
C VAL A 43 -3.35 -8.15 3.43
N ALA A 44 -4.41 -8.93 3.36
CA ALA A 44 -4.87 -9.62 2.15
C ALA A 44 -4.98 -8.70 0.92
N LEU A 45 -5.70 -7.59 1.04
CA LEU A 45 -5.84 -6.64 -0.07
C LEU A 45 -4.62 -5.72 -0.21
N VAL A 46 -4.24 -5.09 0.90
CA VAL A 46 -3.24 -4.02 0.88
C VAL A 46 -1.83 -4.53 0.62
N GLY A 47 -1.51 -5.73 1.11
CA GLY A 47 -0.24 -6.40 0.86
C GLY A 47 -0.09 -6.82 -0.60
N ILE A 48 -1.12 -7.47 -1.18
CA ILE A 48 -1.11 -7.84 -2.60
C ILE A 48 -1.03 -6.58 -3.49
N ALA A 49 -1.79 -5.51 -3.18
CA ALA A 49 -1.71 -4.27 -3.93
C ALA A 49 -0.31 -3.66 -3.88
N ALA A 50 0.31 -3.58 -2.71
CA ALA A 50 1.67 -3.06 -2.57
C ALA A 50 2.70 -3.91 -3.32
N HIS A 51 2.63 -5.24 -3.20
CA HIS A 51 3.49 -6.17 -3.92
C HIS A 51 3.40 -5.99 -5.43
N LEU A 52 2.18 -5.99 -5.98
CA LEU A 52 1.97 -5.86 -7.43
C LEU A 52 2.50 -4.53 -7.96
N GLY A 53 2.26 -3.44 -7.25
CA GLY A 53 2.75 -2.12 -7.68
C GLY A 53 4.27 -2.00 -7.61
N LEU A 54 4.90 -2.47 -6.52
CA LEU A 54 6.35 -2.39 -6.37
C LEU A 54 7.08 -3.38 -7.28
N LEU A 55 6.72 -4.67 -7.24
CA LEU A 55 7.55 -5.72 -7.85
C LEU A 55 7.12 -6.07 -9.28
N VAL A 56 5.82 -5.99 -9.58
CA VAL A 56 5.34 -6.33 -10.93
C VAL A 56 5.32 -5.11 -11.84
N ARG A 57 4.88 -3.94 -11.33
CA ARG A 57 4.75 -2.72 -12.14
C ARG A 57 6.02 -1.90 -12.14
N ALA A 58 6.48 -1.45 -10.96
CA ALA A 58 7.69 -0.64 -10.84
C ALA A 58 8.98 -1.46 -10.96
N ARG A 59 8.93 -2.79 -10.78
CA ARG A 59 10.10 -3.69 -10.83
C ARG A 59 11.22 -3.20 -9.91
N LEU A 60 10.83 -2.85 -8.69
CA LEU A 60 11.76 -2.35 -7.67
C LEU A 60 12.91 -3.31 -7.45
N GLN A 61 14.14 -2.78 -7.43
CA GLN A 61 15.36 -3.52 -7.20
C GLN A 61 15.97 -3.20 -5.83
N PRO A 62 16.75 -4.09 -5.23
CA PRO A 62 17.55 -3.79 -4.05
C PRO A 62 18.47 -2.59 -4.28
N GLY A 63 18.60 -1.72 -3.28
CA GLY A 63 19.43 -0.51 -3.34
C GLY A 63 18.75 0.71 -3.96
N GLU A 64 17.63 0.55 -4.66
CA GLU A 64 16.85 1.67 -5.18
C GLU A 64 16.16 2.46 -4.05
N THR A 65 15.84 3.72 -4.33
CA THR A 65 15.11 4.61 -3.42
C THR A 65 13.64 4.68 -3.79
N VAL A 66 12.76 4.40 -2.83
CA VAL A 66 11.30 4.53 -2.96
C VAL A 66 10.83 5.71 -2.13
N PHE A 67 10.15 6.67 -2.74
CA PHE A 67 9.38 7.69 -2.03
C PHE A 67 7.90 7.29 -1.99
N VAL A 68 7.34 7.24 -0.78
CA VAL A 68 5.94 6.85 -0.55
C VAL A 68 5.16 8.04 0.01
N ARG A 69 4.24 8.58 -0.75
CA ARG A 69 3.35 9.63 -0.28
C ARG A 69 2.20 9.00 0.50
N GLY A 70 2.18 9.23 1.83
CA GLY A 70 1.15 8.66 2.73
C GLY A 70 1.50 7.29 3.32
N GLY A 71 2.67 7.14 3.92
CA GLY A 71 3.19 5.90 4.48
C GLY A 71 2.38 5.26 5.62
N THR A 72 1.55 6.01 6.34
CA THR A 72 0.71 5.47 7.44
C THR A 72 -0.64 4.91 6.97
N GLY A 73 -1.02 5.11 5.70
CA GLY A 73 -2.23 4.53 5.13
C GLY A 73 -2.13 3.02 4.95
N GLY A 74 -3.26 2.32 4.79
CA GLY A 74 -3.27 0.86 4.69
C GLY A 74 -2.33 0.29 3.62
N VAL A 75 -2.35 0.82 2.39
CA VAL A 75 -1.43 0.40 1.34
C VAL A 75 -0.04 0.98 1.56
N GLY A 76 0.07 2.26 1.93
CA GLY A 76 1.37 2.90 2.17
C GLY A 76 2.22 2.14 3.19
N ALA A 77 1.62 1.70 4.31
CA ALA A 77 2.30 0.90 5.33
C ALA A 77 2.84 -0.44 4.80
N MET A 78 2.14 -1.07 3.86
CA MET A 78 2.64 -2.28 3.21
C MET A 78 3.76 -1.96 2.21
N VAL A 79 3.64 -0.84 1.49
CA VAL A 79 4.68 -0.38 0.56
C VAL A 79 6.00 -0.12 1.28
N LEU A 80 5.98 0.57 2.44
CA LEU A 80 7.18 0.79 3.25
C LEU A 80 7.87 -0.54 3.60
N GLN A 81 7.11 -1.48 4.17
CA GLN A 81 7.64 -2.74 4.66
C GLN A 81 8.14 -3.65 3.52
N ILE A 82 7.39 -3.75 2.42
CA ILE A 82 7.78 -4.58 1.26
C ILE A 82 9.02 -3.98 0.59
N ALA A 83 9.08 -2.66 0.39
CA ALA A 83 10.26 -2.01 -0.16
C ALA A 83 11.49 -2.27 0.72
N LYS A 84 11.34 -2.17 2.04
CA LYS A 84 12.41 -2.48 2.98
C LYS A 84 12.81 -3.96 2.97
N ALA A 85 11.84 -4.87 2.87
CA ALA A 85 12.10 -6.32 2.79
C ALA A 85 12.88 -6.71 1.52
N VAL A 86 12.70 -5.96 0.43
CA VAL A 86 13.43 -6.10 -0.85
C VAL A 86 14.84 -5.51 -0.76
N GLY A 87 15.12 -4.62 0.20
CA GLY A 87 16.41 -3.96 0.36
C GLY A 87 16.50 -2.58 -0.27
N ALA A 88 15.36 -1.92 -0.48
CA ALA A 88 15.32 -0.54 -0.97
C ALA A 88 15.54 0.47 0.18
N ARG A 89 15.96 1.68 -0.17
CA ARG A 89 15.91 2.86 0.70
C ARG A 89 14.52 3.44 0.65
N VAL A 90 13.91 3.68 1.82
CA VAL A 90 12.50 4.07 1.93
C VAL A 90 12.36 5.47 2.51
N VAL A 91 11.74 6.35 1.75
CA VAL A 91 11.43 7.74 2.14
C VAL A 91 9.92 7.91 2.15
N THR A 92 9.36 8.59 3.14
CA THR A 92 7.91 8.82 3.22
C THR A 92 7.58 10.15 3.89
N THR A 93 6.30 10.51 3.85
CA THR A 93 5.78 11.71 4.51
C THR A 93 4.85 11.35 5.67
N ALA A 94 4.84 12.18 6.71
CA ALA A 94 3.90 12.09 7.83
C ALA A 94 3.41 13.49 8.24
N GLY A 95 2.19 13.56 8.79
CA GLY A 95 1.58 14.84 9.20
C GLY A 95 1.87 15.23 10.65
N ASN A 96 2.40 14.32 11.47
CA ASN A 96 2.76 14.59 12.86
C ASN A 96 3.83 13.60 13.35
N PRO A 97 4.49 13.89 14.50
CA PRO A 97 5.55 13.05 15.04
C PRO A 97 5.14 11.59 15.31
N GLU A 98 3.94 11.35 15.84
CA GLU A 98 3.43 10.00 16.13
C GLU A 98 3.35 9.15 14.84
N LYS A 99 2.80 9.72 13.76
CA LYS A 99 2.77 9.06 12.45
C LYS A 99 4.18 8.87 11.87
N ALA A 100 5.10 9.79 12.14
CA ALA A 100 6.48 9.66 11.70
C ALA A 100 7.18 8.51 12.42
N ASP A 101 7.01 8.37 13.73
CA ASP A 101 7.58 7.27 14.50
C ASP A 101 7.03 5.91 14.01
N ARG A 102 5.75 5.85 13.71
CA ARG A 102 5.15 4.66 13.10
C ARG A 102 5.77 4.33 11.74
N CYS A 103 6.00 5.32 10.88
CA CYS A 103 6.68 5.09 9.60
C CYS A 103 8.10 4.54 9.80
N ARG A 104 8.85 5.04 10.79
CA ARG A 104 10.20 4.53 11.13
C ARG A 104 10.13 3.07 11.60
N GLN A 105 9.17 2.74 12.46
CA GLN A 105 8.93 1.35 12.90
C GLN A 105 8.58 0.41 11.75
N LEU A 106 7.92 0.93 10.68
CA LEU A 106 7.60 0.20 9.47
C LEU A 106 8.79 0.12 8.47
N GLY A 107 9.94 0.66 8.84
CA GLY A 107 11.17 0.55 8.06
C GLY A 107 11.49 1.75 7.17
N ALA A 108 10.82 2.90 7.35
CA ALA A 108 11.20 4.11 6.63
C ALA A 108 12.58 4.63 7.12
N ASP A 109 13.50 4.83 6.19
CA ASP A 109 14.84 5.37 6.45
C ASP A 109 14.81 6.89 6.67
N ARG A 110 13.87 7.60 5.99
CA ARG A 110 13.64 9.04 6.14
C ARG A 110 12.14 9.31 6.17
N VAL A 111 11.69 10.06 7.17
CA VAL A 111 10.29 10.52 7.26
C VAL A 111 10.28 12.04 7.26
N ILE A 112 9.56 12.62 6.30
CA ILE A 112 9.41 14.06 6.12
C ILE A 112 8.12 14.50 6.81
N LEU A 113 8.23 15.42 7.78
CA LEU A 113 7.10 16.03 8.47
C LEU A 113 6.58 17.20 7.64
N TYR A 114 5.66 16.96 6.69
CA TYR A 114 5.21 17.95 5.70
C TYR A 114 4.54 19.19 6.29
N ASN A 115 4.22 19.21 7.58
CA ASN A 115 3.73 20.40 8.30
C ASN A 115 4.88 21.26 8.86
N GLN A 116 6.12 20.77 8.84
CA GLN A 116 7.29 21.43 9.43
C GLN A 116 8.40 21.69 8.40
N GLU A 117 8.47 20.90 7.34
CA GLU A 117 9.49 20.99 6.31
C GLU A 117 8.87 20.79 4.92
N SER A 118 9.42 21.47 3.92
CA SER A 118 8.99 21.31 2.53
C SER A 118 9.43 19.94 2.00
N THR A 119 8.48 19.10 1.65
CA THR A 119 8.79 17.79 1.04
C THR A 119 9.61 17.94 -0.23
N GLN A 120 9.34 18.97 -1.04
CA GLN A 120 10.05 19.24 -2.27
C GLN A 120 11.51 19.60 -2.02
N ASP A 121 11.77 20.48 -1.04
CA ASP A 121 13.13 20.94 -0.74
C ASP A 121 13.97 19.82 -0.11
N VAL A 122 13.36 19.01 0.75
CA VAL A 122 14.02 17.82 1.33
C VAL A 122 14.40 16.82 0.23
N LEU A 123 13.47 16.52 -0.69
CA LEU A 123 13.79 15.60 -1.79
C LEU A 123 14.86 16.18 -2.71
N ALA A 124 14.83 17.46 -3.02
CA ALA A 124 15.84 18.10 -3.87
C ALA A 124 17.23 18.15 -3.22
N SER A 125 17.32 18.32 -1.90
CA SER A 125 18.60 18.43 -1.19
C SER A 125 19.17 17.08 -0.75
N GLU A 126 18.34 16.19 -0.18
CA GLU A 126 18.82 14.91 0.37
C GLU A 126 18.83 13.78 -0.69
N PHE A 127 18.13 13.96 -1.82
CA PHE A 127 17.99 12.99 -2.92
C PHE A 127 18.18 13.71 -4.27
N ALA A 128 19.30 14.39 -4.43
CA ALA A 128 19.58 15.26 -5.59
C ALA A 128 19.51 14.51 -6.93
N GLU A 129 19.88 13.24 -6.97
CA GLU A 129 19.74 12.37 -8.17
C GLU A 129 18.28 11.95 -8.43
N GLY A 130 17.36 12.27 -7.52
CA GLY A 130 15.96 11.84 -7.54
C GLY A 130 15.73 10.49 -6.89
N VAL A 131 14.45 10.07 -6.86
CA VAL A 131 14.04 8.76 -6.35
C VAL A 131 13.69 7.82 -7.51
N ASP A 132 14.03 6.55 -7.37
CA ASP A 132 13.81 5.56 -8.44
C ASP A 132 12.33 5.21 -8.61
N VAL A 133 11.59 5.14 -7.50
CA VAL A 133 10.15 4.85 -7.49
C VAL A 133 9.41 5.90 -6.66
N PHE A 134 8.40 6.51 -7.27
CA PHE A 134 7.45 7.40 -6.59
C PHE A 134 6.11 6.69 -6.44
N TRP A 135 5.71 6.40 -5.21
CA TRP A 135 4.42 5.78 -4.93
C TRP A 135 3.40 6.81 -4.45
N GLU A 136 2.35 7.02 -5.24
CA GLU A 136 1.28 7.97 -4.94
C GLU A 136 0.06 7.28 -4.33
N THR A 137 -0.34 7.70 -3.12
CA THR A 137 -1.55 7.20 -2.46
C THR A 137 -2.67 8.24 -2.41
N LEU A 138 -2.39 9.50 -2.74
CA LEU A 138 -3.39 10.55 -2.69
C LEU A 138 -4.40 10.42 -3.84
N ARG A 139 -5.62 10.88 -3.57
CA ARG A 139 -6.70 10.90 -4.57
C ARG A 139 -6.55 12.02 -5.60
N ASP A 140 -5.76 13.02 -5.27
CA ASP A 140 -5.43 14.14 -6.14
C ASP A 140 -3.90 14.16 -6.34
N PRO A 141 -3.40 13.41 -7.34
CA PRO A 141 -1.98 13.28 -7.58
C PRO A 141 -1.39 14.58 -8.17
N ASP A 142 -0.23 14.97 -7.67
CA ASP A 142 0.57 16.06 -8.21
C ASP A 142 1.67 15.47 -9.10
N PHE A 143 1.41 15.41 -10.42
CA PHE A 143 2.35 14.85 -11.37
C PHE A 143 3.57 15.73 -11.60
N ASP A 144 3.43 17.04 -11.45
CA ASP A 144 4.52 17.96 -11.63
C ASP A 144 5.56 17.77 -10.50
N PHE A 145 5.10 17.70 -9.26
CA PHE A 145 5.94 17.35 -8.13
C PHE A 145 6.56 15.95 -8.28
N ALA A 146 5.78 14.95 -8.68
CA ALA A 146 6.26 13.57 -8.81
C ALA A 146 7.37 13.46 -9.87
N VAL A 147 7.18 14.06 -11.04
CA VAL A 147 8.17 14.03 -12.13
C VAL A 147 9.44 14.79 -11.75
N ARG A 148 9.33 15.91 -11.02
CA ARG A 148 10.53 16.60 -10.49
C ARG A 148 11.32 15.72 -9.52
N ALA A 149 10.62 15.01 -8.63
CA ALA A 149 11.25 14.16 -7.62
C ALA A 149 11.87 12.87 -8.19
N LEU A 150 11.39 12.37 -9.33
CA LEU A 150 11.91 11.15 -9.95
C LEU A 150 13.33 11.32 -10.48
N ALA A 151 14.14 10.29 -10.32
CA ALA A 151 15.44 10.13 -11.00
C ALA A 151 15.24 9.92 -12.52
N PRO A 152 16.29 10.04 -13.37
CA PRO A 152 16.25 9.56 -14.73
C PRO A 152 15.83 8.09 -14.80
N ASN A 153 14.90 7.74 -15.72
CA ASN A 153 14.24 6.44 -15.85
C ASN A 153 13.40 6.03 -14.62
N GLY A 154 13.07 6.98 -13.74
CA GLY A 154 12.24 6.75 -12.57
C GLY A 154 10.81 6.31 -12.92
N ARG A 155 10.17 5.63 -11.98
CA ARG A 155 8.84 5.02 -12.18
C ARG A 155 7.87 5.57 -11.15
N MET A 156 6.72 6.08 -11.61
CA MET A 156 5.62 6.47 -10.74
C MET A 156 4.53 5.39 -10.71
N VAL A 157 4.04 5.06 -9.53
CA VAL A 157 2.90 4.17 -9.35
C VAL A 157 1.70 4.95 -8.83
N VAL A 158 0.59 4.91 -9.55
CA VAL A 158 -0.67 5.57 -9.21
C VAL A 158 -1.77 4.53 -9.03
N MET A 159 -2.50 4.61 -7.92
CA MET A 159 -3.56 3.65 -7.61
C MET A 159 -4.82 4.27 -6.98
N ALA A 160 -4.88 5.57 -6.88
CA ALA A 160 -6.02 6.32 -6.32
C ALA A 160 -6.44 7.44 -7.27
N GLY A 161 -7.52 8.18 -6.91
CA GLY A 161 -7.96 9.34 -7.69
C GLY A 161 -8.77 8.98 -8.94
N ARG A 162 -9.77 8.08 -8.83
CA ARG A 162 -10.61 7.64 -9.97
C ARG A 162 -11.13 8.78 -10.84
N ASP A 163 -11.54 9.88 -10.21
CA ASP A 163 -12.18 11.01 -10.89
C ASP A 163 -11.23 12.20 -11.09
N ALA A 164 -9.98 12.08 -10.63
CA ALA A 164 -8.98 13.14 -10.76
C ALA A 164 -8.59 13.38 -12.24
N ARG A 165 -8.34 14.64 -12.57
CA ARG A 165 -7.90 15.08 -13.91
C ARG A 165 -6.79 16.13 -13.77
N PRO A 166 -5.65 15.75 -13.11
CA PRO A 166 -4.54 16.67 -12.90
C PRO A 166 -3.82 16.99 -14.20
N GLU A 167 -3.12 18.13 -14.23
CA GLU A 167 -2.17 18.47 -15.27
C GLU A 167 -0.99 17.47 -15.30
N PHE A 168 -0.37 17.31 -16.47
CA PHE A 168 0.73 16.39 -16.64
C PHE A 168 1.93 17.04 -17.35
N PRO A 169 3.12 17.05 -16.73
CA PRO A 169 4.32 17.72 -17.27
C PRO A 169 5.00 16.85 -18.35
N VAL A 170 4.44 16.82 -19.54
CA VAL A 170 4.86 15.93 -20.64
C VAL A 170 6.36 16.09 -20.97
N GLY A 171 6.85 17.33 -21.11
CA GLY A 171 8.24 17.62 -21.45
C GLY A 171 9.25 17.02 -20.45
N PRO A 172 9.22 17.43 -19.19
CA PRO A 172 10.08 16.85 -18.16
C PRO A 172 9.98 15.35 -18.01
N PHE A 173 8.78 14.79 -18.18
CA PHE A 173 8.54 13.34 -18.09
C PHE A 173 9.30 12.55 -19.15
N TYR A 174 9.15 12.90 -20.45
CA TYR A 174 9.82 12.14 -21.49
C TYR A 174 11.33 12.42 -21.54
N VAL A 175 11.77 13.61 -21.20
CA VAL A 175 13.22 13.95 -21.18
C VAL A 175 13.94 13.12 -20.12
N LYS A 176 13.33 12.88 -18.96
CA LYS A 176 13.88 11.98 -17.92
C LYS A 176 13.71 10.49 -18.25
N GLY A 177 12.99 10.10 -19.31
CA GLY A 177 12.69 8.70 -19.61
C GLY A 177 11.80 8.02 -18.58
N CYS A 178 11.01 8.78 -17.82
CA CYS A 178 10.16 8.25 -16.73
C CYS A 178 9.05 7.33 -17.23
N SER A 179 8.52 6.49 -16.35
CA SER A 179 7.36 5.64 -16.61
C SER A 179 6.25 5.90 -15.59
N LEU A 180 4.99 5.85 -16.04
CA LEU A 180 3.80 5.95 -15.20
C LEU A 180 3.02 4.63 -15.24
N HIS A 181 2.81 4.03 -14.06
CA HIS A 181 2.13 2.76 -13.90
C HIS A 181 0.82 2.91 -13.13
N GLY A 182 -0.29 2.69 -13.82
CA GLY A 182 -1.60 2.50 -13.22
C GLY A 182 -1.96 1.02 -13.15
N PHE A 183 -2.60 0.59 -12.07
CA PHE A 183 -3.13 -0.77 -11.97
C PHE A 183 -4.29 -0.86 -10.99
N ALA A 184 -5.09 -1.91 -11.15
CA ALA A 184 -6.08 -2.31 -10.18
C ALA A 184 -5.80 -3.76 -9.77
N MET A 185 -5.53 -4.00 -8.49
CA MET A 185 -5.17 -5.31 -7.94
C MET A 185 -6.13 -6.42 -8.39
N PHE A 186 -7.42 -6.14 -8.35
CA PHE A 186 -8.48 -7.10 -8.68
C PHE A 186 -8.54 -7.51 -10.17
N LYS A 187 -7.79 -6.83 -11.05
CA LYS A 187 -7.62 -7.22 -12.47
C LYS A 187 -6.38 -8.09 -12.72
N ALA A 188 -5.51 -8.26 -11.73
CA ALA A 188 -4.38 -9.16 -11.85
C ALA A 188 -4.86 -10.62 -11.85
N SER A 189 -4.16 -11.50 -12.58
CA SER A 189 -4.49 -12.92 -12.62
C SER A 189 -4.33 -13.59 -11.26
N SER A 190 -5.06 -14.68 -11.01
CA SER A 190 -4.92 -15.47 -9.80
C SER A 190 -3.49 -15.98 -9.59
N GLN A 191 -2.80 -16.36 -10.67
CA GLN A 191 -1.40 -16.79 -10.62
C GLN A 191 -0.46 -15.67 -10.13
N THR A 192 -0.65 -14.43 -10.64
CA THR A 192 0.15 -13.28 -10.22
C THR A 192 -0.11 -12.93 -8.75
N GLN A 193 -1.36 -13.00 -8.31
CA GLN A 193 -1.72 -12.75 -6.91
C GLN A 193 -1.24 -13.88 -5.99
N ARG A 194 -1.19 -15.13 -6.45
CA ARG A 194 -0.63 -16.25 -5.69
C ARG A 194 0.85 -16.05 -5.39
N ARG A 195 1.66 -15.64 -6.37
CA ARG A 195 3.07 -15.31 -6.14
C ARG A 195 3.23 -14.19 -5.10
N ALA A 196 2.39 -13.15 -5.20
CA ALA A 196 2.40 -12.09 -4.20
C ALA A 196 2.04 -12.62 -2.80
N ALA A 197 1.08 -13.53 -2.69
CA ALA A 197 0.69 -14.14 -1.43
C ALA A 197 1.80 -15.04 -0.83
N GLU A 198 2.55 -15.75 -1.66
CA GLU A 198 3.69 -16.56 -1.24
C GLU A 198 4.80 -15.69 -0.63
N ASP A 199 5.16 -14.59 -1.28
CA ASP A 199 6.14 -13.62 -0.78
C ASP A 199 5.65 -12.96 0.53
N ILE A 200 4.39 -12.56 0.60
CA ILE A 200 3.76 -11.99 1.80
C ILE A 200 3.83 -13.00 2.96
N ASN A 201 3.46 -14.25 2.72
CA ASN A 201 3.55 -15.31 3.72
C ASN A 201 5.00 -15.48 4.23
N HIS A 202 5.98 -15.45 3.33
CA HIS A 202 7.38 -15.52 3.69
C HIS A 202 7.81 -14.34 4.57
N TRP A 203 7.45 -13.11 4.18
CA TRP A 203 7.85 -11.91 4.94
C TRP A 203 7.15 -11.81 6.30
N ILE A 204 5.89 -12.21 6.42
CA ILE A 204 5.22 -12.28 7.72
C ILE A 204 5.88 -13.31 8.62
N LYS A 205 6.14 -14.51 8.13
CA LYS A 205 6.84 -15.57 8.88
C LYS A 205 8.22 -15.17 9.37
N THR A 206 8.93 -14.36 8.59
CA THR A 206 10.29 -13.91 8.92
C THR A 206 10.31 -12.56 9.67
N GLY A 207 9.15 -12.02 10.05
CA GLY A 207 9.03 -10.77 10.79
C GLY A 207 9.41 -9.53 9.99
N LYS A 208 9.46 -9.62 8.66
CA LYS A 208 9.73 -8.48 7.77
C LYS A 208 8.47 -7.70 7.38
N LEU A 209 7.30 -8.26 7.60
CA LEU A 209 6.01 -7.64 7.33
C LEU A 209 5.04 -7.91 8.48
N HIS A 210 4.39 -6.85 8.96
CA HIS A 210 3.44 -6.89 10.05
C HIS A 210 2.12 -6.24 9.63
N ALA A 211 1.01 -6.85 10.02
CA ALA A 211 -0.31 -6.26 9.82
C ALA A 211 -0.45 -4.97 10.63
N GLN A 212 -1.11 -3.99 10.03
CA GLN A 212 -1.44 -2.74 10.70
C GLN A 212 -2.95 -2.72 10.95
N ILE A 213 -3.36 -3.17 12.14
CA ILE A 213 -4.76 -3.24 12.56
C ILE A 213 -5.05 -2.08 13.50
N ASP A 214 -6.05 -1.27 13.17
CA ASP A 214 -6.56 -0.21 14.05
C ASP A 214 -7.49 -0.83 15.09
N ARG A 215 -8.46 -1.61 14.64
CA ARG A 215 -9.40 -2.32 15.53
C ARG A 215 -10.01 -3.56 14.89
N ILE A 216 -10.43 -4.47 15.75
CA ILE A 216 -11.17 -5.67 15.40
C ILE A 216 -12.60 -5.49 15.93
N LEU A 217 -13.59 -5.67 15.06
CA LEU A 217 -15.00 -5.56 15.39
C LEU A 217 -15.70 -6.90 15.08
N PRO A 218 -16.76 -7.26 15.81
CA PRO A 218 -17.56 -8.43 15.44
C PRO A 218 -18.31 -8.17 14.11
N LEU A 219 -18.71 -9.25 13.42
CA LEU A 219 -19.36 -9.16 12.10
C LEU A 219 -20.64 -8.32 12.14
N GLU A 220 -21.40 -8.40 13.22
CA GLU A 220 -22.64 -7.64 13.42
C GLU A 220 -22.42 -6.13 13.38
N GLN A 221 -21.20 -5.67 13.65
CA GLN A 221 -20.81 -4.27 13.58
C GLN A 221 -20.26 -3.87 12.20
N ALA A 222 -20.46 -4.66 11.15
CA ALA A 222 -20.00 -4.35 9.80
C ALA A 222 -20.46 -2.95 9.32
N ALA A 223 -21.72 -2.58 9.60
CA ALA A 223 -22.22 -1.25 9.26
C ALA A 223 -21.47 -0.11 9.98
N GLN A 224 -21.05 -0.32 11.22
CA GLN A 224 -20.23 0.63 11.96
C GLN A 224 -18.80 0.71 11.36
N ALA A 225 -18.21 -0.43 11.01
CA ALA A 225 -16.90 -0.47 10.35
C ALA A 225 -16.90 0.31 9.04
N HIS A 226 -17.94 0.17 8.22
CA HIS A 226 -18.10 0.93 6.97
C HIS A 226 -18.20 2.43 7.24
N ARG A 227 -19.04 2.87 8.20
CA ARG A 227 -19.16 4.29 8.57
C ARG A 227 -17.82 4.88 9.05
N LEU A 228 -17.06 4.15 9.86
CA LEU A 228 -15.74 4.57 10.31
C LEU A 228 -14.78 4.72 9.13
N GLN A 229 -14.78 3.75 8.21
CA GLN A 229 -13.93 3.80 7.02
C GLN A 229 -14.31 4.97 6.09
N GLU A 230 -15.58 5.21 5.88
CA GLU A 230 -16.09 6.34 5.07
C GLU A 230 -15.71 7.68 5.70
N SER A 231 -15.97 7.85 6.99
CA SER A 231 -15.59 9.05 7.76
C SER A 231 -14.09 9.33 7.64
N ASN A 232 -13.26 8.30 7.79
CA ASN A 232 -11.81 8.44 7.68
C ASN A 232 -11.36 8.76 6.26
N THR A 233 -11.94 8.13 5.24
CA THR A 233 -11.46 8.19 3.85
C THR A 233 -12.09 9.34 3.07
N ILE A 234 -13.40 9.55 3.19
CA ILE A 234 -14.17 10.59 2.51
C ILE A 234 -14.20 11.86 3.36
N GLY A 235 -14.53 11.70 4.63
CA GLY A 235 -14.57 12.79 5.61
C GLY A 235 -13.20 13.31 6.05
N LYS A 236 -12.10 12.64 5.67
CA LYS A 236 -10.72 13.02 6.00
C LYS A 236 -10.46 13.23 7.50
N THR A 237 -11.18 12.51 8.37
CA THR A 237 -11.09 12.69 9.83
C THR A 237 -9.75 12.23 10.42
N GLY A 238 -9.03 11.34 9.73
CA GLY A 238 -7.71 10.84 10.15
C GLY A 238 -7.74 9.99 11.43
N VAL A 239 -8.91 9.49 11.83
CA VAL A 239 -9.12 8.73 13.08
C VAL A 239 -8.62 7.28 13.01
N LEU A 240 -8.46 6.73 11.79
CA LEU A 240 -7.99 5.36 11.62
C LEU A 240 -6.49 5.32 11.33
N GLN A 241 -5.79 4.41 12.00
CA GLN A 241 -4.36 4.16 11.83
C GLN A 241 -4.07 2.71 11.50
N GLY A 242 -4.72 2.16 10.48
CA GLY A 242 -4.59 0.77 10.08
C GLY A 242 -5.87 0.22 9.46
N LYS A 243 -5.99 -1.09 9.46
CA LYS A 243 -7.16 -1.81 8.94
C LYS A 243 -8.22 -2.01 10.01
N LEU A 244 -9.48 -1.91 9.60
CA LEU A 244 -10.59 -2.47 10.36
C LEU A 244 -10.73 -3.95 9.96
N VAL A 245 -10.75 -4.84 10.92
CA VAL A 245 -10.95 -6.28 10.71
C VAL A 245 -12.28 -6.67 11.34
N LEU A 246 -13.09 -7.43 10.61
CA LEU A 246 -14.29 -8.05 11.16
C LEU A 246 -13.96 -9.47 11.58
N ARG A 247 -14.21 -9.79 12.84
CA ARG A 247 -14.08 -11.14 13.39
C ARG A 247 -15.43 -11.83 13.33
N ILE A 248 -15.40 -13.06 12.87
CA ILE A 248 -16.56 -13.94 12.83
C ILE A 248 -16.39 -14.93 13.98
N ASP A 249 -17.20 -14.75 15.03
CA ASP A 249 -17.22 -15.68 16.15
C ASP A 249 -18.14 -16.87 15.78
N HIS A 250 -17.70 -18.09 16.02
CA HIS A 250 -18.40 -19.34 15.73
C HIS A 250 -19.20 -19.82 16.93
#